data_6225ca3cd3f0c722ed828ac0e641f377
#
_entry.id   6225ca3cd3f0c722ed828ac0e641f377
#
_cell.length_a   1.000
_cell.length_b   1.000
_cell.length_c   1.000
_cell.angle_alpha   90.00
_cell.angle_beta   90.00
_cell.angle_gamma   90.00
#
_symmetry.space_group_name_H-M   'P 1'
#
loop_
_entity.id
_entity.type
_entity.pdbx_description
1 polymer ?
#
loop_
_entity_poly.entity_id
_entity_poly.type
_entity_poly.pdbx_seq_one_letter_code
_entity_poly.pdbx_strand_id
1 'polypeptide(L)'
;MIEICVAKEADAAGLLAIYAPYVEHTAITFEYEVPTLEEFTERIRQTKTKYPYLVAQQDGKVLGYAYAGQFHAREAYAWAVETSIYVDESCKHMGIGGKLHAALEEALKEQGFLNMNACIAYAPKEDEYLTNNSVEFHAHLGYRMVGQFYQCGYKFGRWYDMVWMEKLIGEHGADPKRPF
;
A
#
# COMPACT_ATOMS: atom_id res chain seq x y z
N MET A 1 -5.53 0.58 22.97
CA MET A 1 -5.34 1.76 22.08
C MET A 1 -4.61 1.27 20.83
N ILE A 2 -4.95 1.78 19.63
CA ILE A 2 -4.25 1.39 18.40
C ILE A 2 -2.92 2.13 18.32
N GLU A 3 -1.84 1.37 18.22
CA GLU A 3 -0.47 1.87 18.11
C GLU A 3 0.06 1.62 16.69
N ILE A 4 0.80 2.60 16.15
CA ILE A 4 1.52 2.45 14.88
C ILE A 4 3.00 2.31 15.20
N CYS A 5 3.61 1.24 14.72
CA CYS A 5 5.03 0.97 14.94
C CYS A 5 5.70 0.43 13.67
N VAL A 6 7.03 0.43 13.67
CA VAL A 6 7.81 -0.16 12.57
C VAL A 6 7.67 -1.67 12.61
N ALA A 7 7.33 -2.28 11.46
CA ALA A 7 7.19 -3.72 11.31
C ALA A 7 8.49 -4.46 11.69
N LYS A 8 8.35 -5.63 12.28
CA LYS A 8 9.44 -6.58 12.56
C LYS A 8 9.23 -7.84 11.71
N GLU A 9 10.29 -8.58 11.47
CA GLU A 9 10.16 -9.87 10.79
C GLU A 9 9.23 -10.84 11.54
N ALA A 10 9.19 -10.74 12.86
CA ALA A 10 8.28 -11.52 13.71
C ALA A 10 6.79 -11.21 13.46
N ASP A 11 6.47 -10.08 12.86
CA ASP A 11 5.09 -9.71 12.52
C ASP A 11 4.61 -10.40 11.24
N ALA A 12 5.52 -10.97 10.44
CA ALA A 12 5.25 -11.50 9.11
C ALA A 12 4.05 -12.46 9.06
N ALA A 13 3.93 -13.35 10.03
CA ALA A 13 2.80 -14.28 10.08
C ALA A 13 1.45 -13.56 10.25
N GLY A 14 1.40 -12.55 11.11
CA GLY A 14 0.19 -11.73 11.31
C GLY A 14 -0.15 -10.88 10.10
N LEU A 15 0.88 -10.31 9.45
CA LEU A 15 0.71 -9.51 8.22
C LEU A 15 0.24 -10.38 7.05
N LEU A 16 0.82 -11.57 6.89
CA LEU A 16 0.42 -12.53 5.88
C LEU A 16 -1.02 -13.01 6.09
N ALA A 17 -1.43 -13.24 7.34
CA ALA A 17 -2.82 -13.60 7.65
C ALA A 17 -3.82 -12.51 7.26
N ILE A 18 -3.42 -11.23 7.30
CA ILE A 18 -4.22 -10.11 6.77
C ILE A 18 -4.23 -10.10 5.24
N TYR A 19 -3.09 -10.40 4.60
CA TYR A 19 -2.94 -10.33 3.15
C TYR A 19 -3.61 -11.49 2.41
N ALA A 20 -3.54 -12.71 2.96
CA ALA A 20 -4.03 -13.92 2.31
C ALA A 20 -5.49 -13.82 1.82
N PRO A 21 -6.47 -13.32 2.60
CA PRO A 21 -7.85 -13.14 2.11
C PRO A 21 -7.94 -12.20 0.91
N TYR A 22 -7.09 -11.17 0.82
CA TYR A 22 -7.07 -10.27 -0.35
C TYR A 22 -6.62 -11.00 -1.62
N VAL A 23 -5.68 -11.93 -1.49
CA VAL A 23 -5.23 -12.78 -2.61
C VAL A 23 -6.31 -13.78 -3.01
N GLU A 24 -6.88 -14.48 -2.04
CA GLU A 24 -7.78 -15.62 -2.28
C GLU A 24 -9.19 -15.22 -2.70
N HIS A 25 -9.69 -14.07 -2.21
CA HIS A 25 -11.11 -13.71 -2.32
C HIS A 25 -11.38 -12.39 -3.02
N THR A 26 -10.35 -11.64 -3.40
CA THR A 26 -10.54 -10.33 -4.03
C THR A 26 -9.64 -10.12 -5.24
N ALA A 27 -10.04 -9.17 -6.09
CA ALA A 27 -9.18 -8.64 -7.16
C ALA A 27 -8.45 -7.34 -6.73
N ILE A 28 -8.41 -7.01 -5.43
CA ILE A 28 -7.66 -5.86 -4.91
C ILE A 28 -6.16 -6.04 -5.15
N THR A 29 -5.66 -7.26 -5.05
CA THR A 29 -4.33 -7.65 -5.52
C THR A 29 -4.45 -8.61 -6.69
N PHE A 30 -3.53 -8.50 -7.66
CA PHE A 30 -3.50 -9.38 -8.83
C PHE A 30 -2.60 -10.62 -8.63
N GLU A 31 -2.09 -10.85 -7.42
CA GLU A 31 -1.46 -12.13 -7.09
C GLU A 31 -2.49 -13.25 -7.12
N TYR A 32 -2.14 -14.41 -7.69
CA TYR A 32 -3.01 -15.59 -7.75
C TYR A 32 -2.81 -16.52 -6.57
N GLU A 33 -1.60 -16.57 -6.03
CA GLU A 33 -1.21 -17.46 -4.96
C GLU A 33 -0.76 -16.64 -3.75
N VAL A 34 -1.14 -17.11 -2.56
CA VAL A 34 -0.66 -16.53 -1.31
C VAL A 34 0.84 -16.86 -1.18
N PRO A 35 1.71 -15.86 -0.99
CA PRO A 35 3.13 -16.13 -0.80
C PRO A 35 3.37 -16.98 0.45
N THR A 36 4.44 -17.75 0.45
CA THR A 36 4.88 -18.45 1.67
C THR A 36 5.29 -17.46 2.76
N LEU A 37 5.29 -17.90 4.00
CA LEU A 37 5.75 -17.08 5.12
C LEU A 37 7.21 -16.62 4.94
N GLU A 38 8.05 -17.47 4.38
CA GLU A 38 9.45 -17.14 4.10
C GLU A 38 9.56 -16.04 3.04
N GLU A 39 8.87 -16.16 1.93
CA GLU A 39 8.82 -15.13 0.88
C GLU A 39 8.26 -13.80 1.41
N PHE A 40 7.20 -13.84 2.20
CA PHE A 40 6.60 -12.65 2.76
C PHE A 40 7.52 -11.96 3.77
N THR A 41 8.23 -12.75 4.60
CA THR A 41 9.25 -12.23 5.53
C THR A 41 10.38 -11.55 4.77
N GLU A 42 10.83 -12.15 3.66
CA GLU A 42 11.88 -11.57 2.83
C GLU A 42 11.42 -10.26 2.15
N ARG A 43 10.17 -10.17 1.68
CA ARG A 43 9.58 -8.92 1.17
C ARG A 43 9.64 -7.80 2.23
N ILE A 44 9.27 -8.11 3.49
CA ILE A 44 9.36 -7.14 4.60
C ILE A 44 10.81 -6.70 4.82
N ARG A 45 11.75 -7.65 4.89
CA ARG A 45 13.18 -7.38 5.12
C ARG A 45 13.74 -6.48 4.03
N GLN A 46 13.51 -6.82 2.76
CA GLN A 46 14.02 -6.05 1.61
C GLN A 46 13.43 -4.64 1.57
N THR A 47 12.11 -4.51 1.76
CA THR A 47 11.45 -3.21 1.76
C THR A 47 12.04 -2.29 2.83
N LYS A 48 12.23 -2.80 4.03
CA LYS A 48 12.75 -2.03 5.18
C LYS A 48 14.20 -1.55 5.03
N THR A 49 14.94 -2.06 4.06
CA THR A 49 16.31 -1.55 3.81
C THR A 49 16.32 -0.09 3.37
N LYS A 50 15.23 0.39 2.75
CA LYS A 50 15.14 1.74 2.18
C LYS A 50 13.84 2.46 2.50
N TYR A 51 12.76 1.74 2.70
CA TYR A 51 11.40 2.29 2.79
C TYR A 51 10.75 1.98 4.13
N PRO A 52 9.88 2.87 4.63
CA PRO A 52 9.11 2.59 5.83
C PRO A 52 8.13 1.43 5.60
N TYR A 53 8.04 0.57 6.60
CA TYR A 53 7.06 -0.51 6.70
C TYR A 53 6.43 -0.44 8.09
N LEU A 54 5.16 -0.09 8.17
CA LEU A 54 4.45 0.22 9.41
C LEU A 54 3.33 -0.77 9.68
N VAL A 55 3.10 -1.04 10.95
CA VAL A 55 2.08 -1.96 11.46
C VAL A 55 1.17 -1.22 12.43
N ALA A 56 -0.13 -1.38 12.28
CA ALA A 56 -1.10 -1.01 13.30
C ALA A 56 -1.38 -2.22 14.18
N GLN A 57 -1.23 -2.08 15.48
CA GLN A 57 -1.49 -3.15 16.44
C GLN A 57 -2.27 -2.64 17.65
N GLN A 58 -2.99 -3.56 18.28
CA GLN A 58 -3.68 -3.32 19.55
C GLN A 58 -3.62 -4.60 20.38
N ASP A 59 -3.16 -4.47 21.62
CA ASP A 59 -3.07 -5.57 22.60
C ASP A 59 -2.30 -6.79 22.04
N GLY A 60 -1.24 -6.52 21.25
CA GLY A 60 -0.41 -7.54 20.61
C GLY A 60 -1.00 -8.16 19.34
N LYS A 61 -2.21 -7.78 18.93
CA LYS A 61 -2.83 -8.21 17.67
C LYS A 61 -2.53 -7.20 16.56
N VAL A 62 -2.05 -7.69 15.40
CA VAL A 62 -1.90 -6.90 14.18
C VAL A 62 -3.29 -6.66 13.56
N LEU A 63 -3.57 -5.41 13.20
CA LEU A 63 -4.85 -4.96 12.64
C LEU A 63 -4.73 -4.47 11.19
N GLY A 64 -3.52 -4.18 10.75
CA GLY A 64 -3.24 -3.69 9.41
C GLY A 64 -1.80 -3.25 9.28
N TYR A 65 -1.40 -2.97 8.06
CA TYR A 65 -0.06 -2.50 7.75
C TYR A 65 -0.04 -1.61 6.51
N ALA A 66 0.99 -0.78 6.40
CA ALA A 66 1.26 0.04 5.23
C ALA A 66 2.76 0.11 4.99
N TYR A 67 3.16 0.16 3.73
CA TYR A 67 4.56 0.29 3.36
C TYR A 67 4.71 1.10 2.08
N ALA A 68 5.93 1.58 1.86
CA ALA A 68 6.32 2.13 0.59
C ALA A 68 7.32 1.20 -0.10
N GLY A 69 7.41 1.33 -1.41
CA GLY A 69 8.36 0.64 -2.25
C GLY A 69 8.83 1.53 -3.39
N GLN A 70 9.75 1.00 -4.18
CA GLN A 70 10.29 1.69 -5.34
C GLN A 70 9.19 1.94 -6.37
N PHE A 71 9.00 3.21 -6.78
CA PHE A 71 8.06 3.54 -7.84
C PHE A 71 8.53 3.01 -9.20
N HIS A 72 9.77 3.34 -9.60
CA HIS A 72 10.42 2.82 -10.80
C HIS A 72 11.93 2.69 -10.61
N ALA A 73 12.55 1.76 -11.34
CA ALA A 73 13.95 1.39 -11.14
C ALA A 73 14.99 2.46 -11.54
N ARG A 74 14.62 3.46 -12.37
CA ARG A 74 15.55 4.49 -12.82
C ARG A 74 15.78 5.55 -11.74
N GLU A 75 17.02 5.99 -11.59
CA GLU A 75 17.44 6.93 -10.54
C GLU A 75 16.67 8.27 -10.50
N ALA A 76 16.20 8.75 -11.64
CA ALA A 76 15.41 9.98 -11.71
C ALA A 76 14.07 9.89 -10.96
N TYR A 77 13.60 8.69 -10.61
CA TYR A 77 12.40 8.46 -9.81
C TYR A 77 12.68 8.34 -8.29
N ALA A 78 13.89 8.65 -7.83
CA ALA A 78 14.31 8.44 -6.44
C ALA A 78 13.44 9.16 -5.39
N TRP A 79 12.73 10.22 -5.76
CA TRP A 79 11.85 10.98 -4.86
C TRP A 79 10.39 10.52 -4.85
N ALA A 80 10.07 9.53 -5.65
CA ALA A 80 8.73 8.96 -5.75
C ALA A 80 8.69 7.53 -5.20
N VAL A 81 7.62 7.19 -4.51
CA VAL A 81 7.36 5.85 -4.00
C VAL A 81 6.00 5.34 -4.47
N GLU A 82 5.87 4.03 -4.56
CA GLU A 82 4.59 3.34 -4.57
C GLU A 82 4.23 2.94 -3.14
N THR A 83 2.97 3.10 -2.76
CA THR A 83 2.48 2.78 -1.42
C THR A 83 1.42 1.71 -1.46
N SER A 84 1.44 0.82 -0.46
CA SER A 84 0.44 -0.22 -0.27
C SER A 84 -0.08 -0.19 1.16
N ILE A 85 -1.37 -0.50 1.33
CA ILE A 85 -2.03 -0.54 2.63
C ILE A 85 -3.05 -1.69 2.65
N TYR A 86 -3.02 -2.48 3.72
CA TYR A 86 -3.94 -3.58 3.97
C TYR A 86 -4.42 -3.53 5.42
N VAL A 87 -5.71 -3.74 5.62
CA VAL A 87 -6.35 -3.73 6.95
C VAL A 87 -7.12 -5.03 7.14
N ASP A 88 -7.04 -5.62 8.32
CA ASP A 88 -7.84 -6.79 8.69
C ASP A 88 -9.32 -6.49 8.40
N GLU A 89 -9.96 -7.38 7.64
CA GLU A 89 -11.35 -7.20 7.21
C GLU A 89 -12.33 -7.01 8.37
N SER A 90 -12.05 -7.65 9.51
CA SER A 90 -12.85 -7.49 10.73
C SER A 90 -12.72 -6.10 11.39
N CYS A 91 -11.71 -5.32 10.96
CA CYS A 91 -11.37 -4.02 11.52
C CYS A 91 -11.63 -2.86 10.55
N LYS A 92 -12.34 -3.10 9.46
CA LYS A 92 -12.75 -2.04 8.51
C LYS A 92 -13.58 -0.97 9.23
N HIS A 93 -13.50 0.26 8.77
CA HIS A 93 -14.19 1.45 9.32
C HIS A 93 -13.75 1.90 10.73
N MET A 94 -12.73 1.30 11.33
CA MET A 94 -12.16 1.74 12.63
C MET A 94 -11.10 2.87 12.48
N GLY A 95 -10.94 3.43 11.30
CA GLY A 95 -9.96 4.50 11.03
C GLY A 95 -8.50 4.03 10.98
N ILE A 96 -8.24 2.72 10.99
CA ILE A 96 -6.89 2.13 10.99
C ILE A 96 -6.12 2.53 9.74
N GLY A 97 -6.76 2.43 8.56
CA GLY A 97 -6.16 2.81 7.29
C GLY A 97 -5.69 4.26 7.27
N GLY A 98 -6.52 5.19 7.77
CA GLY A 98 -6.15 6.61 7.85
C GLY A 98 -4.97 6.86 8.79
N LYS A 99 -4.91 6.18 9.94
CA LYS A 99 -3.77 6.29 10.87
C LYS A 99 -2.47 5.74 10.28
N LEU A 100 -2.53 4.57 9.65
CA LEU A 100 -1.38 3.97 8.96
C LEU A 100 -0.87 4.88 7.85
N HIS A 101 -1.79 5.41 7.03
CA HIS A 101 -1.43 6.30 5.93
C HIS A 101 -0.78 7.59 6.45
N ALA A 102 -1.35 8.23 7.47
CA ALA A 102 -0.79 9.46 8.04
C ALA A 102 0.63 9.23 8.59
N ALA A 103 0.85 8.11 9.30
CA ALA A 103 2.17 7.76 9.82
C ALA A 103 3.17 7.43 8.68
N LEU A 104 2.71 6.76 7.63
CA LEU A 104 3.54 6.46 6.45
C LEU A 104 3.94 7.74 5.72
N GLU A 105 3.00 8.66 5.53
CA GLU A 105 3.25 9.97 4.91
C GLU A 105 4.30 10.78 5.68
N GLU A 106 4.18 10.86 7.00
CA GLU A 106 5.17 11.55 7.84
C GLU A 106 6.55 10.90 7.74
N ALA A 107 6.64 9.59 7.84
CA ALA A 107 7.91 8.87 7.69
C ALA A 107 8.57 9.09 6.32
N LEU A 108 7.78 9.17 5.26
CA LEU A 108 8.28 9.45 3.91
C LEU A 108 8.73 10.91 3.75
N LYS A 109 8.02 11.86 4.33
CA LYS A 109 8.45 13.28 4.37
C LYS A 109 9.77 13.45 5.11
N GLU A 110 9.93 12.81 6.26
CA GLU A 110 11.18 12.83 7.04
C GLU A 110 12.36 12.26 6.25
N GLN A 111 12.13 11.25 5.41
CA GLN A 111 13.14 10.70 4.51
C GLN A 111 13.41 11.57 3.28
N GLY A 112 12.57 12.56 2.97
CA GLY A 112 12.74 13.46 1.83
C GLY A 112 12.07 13.01 0.54
N PHE A 113 11.12 12.07 0.61
CA PHE A 113 10.27 11.74 -0.54
C PHE A 113 9.28 12.85 -0.83
N LEU A 114 8.92 13.01 -2.10
CA LEU A 114 8.06 14.10 -2.57
C LEU A 114 6.74 13.63 -3.16
N ASN A 115 6.69 12.39 -3.66
CA ASN A 115 5.52 11.83 -4.32
C ASN A 115 5.15 10.47 -3.70
N MET A 116 3.92 10.33 -3.26
CA MET A 116 3.29 9.04 -2.97
C MET A 116 2.37 8.65 -4.12
N ASN A 117 2.52 7.43 -4.61
CA ASN A 117 1.72 6.89 -5.70
C ASN A 117 1.03 5.60 -5.23
N ALA A 118 -0.20 5.41 -5.65
CA ALA A 118 -0.96 4.20 -5.38
C ALA A 118 -1.41 3.57 -6.71
N CYS A 119 -1.05 2.30 -6.90
CA CYS A 119 -1.52 1.46 -7.99
C CYS A 119 -2.73 0.66 -7.49
N ILE A 120 -3.91 0.94 -8.02
CA ILE A 120 -5.17 0.44 -7.47
C ILE A 120 -5.94 -0.31 -8.55
N ALA A 121 -6.32 -1.57 -8.27
CA ALA A 121 -7.27 -2.30 -9.09
C ALA A 121 -8.61 -1.56 -9.15
N TYR A 122 -9.19 -1.44 -10.32
CA TYR A 122 -10.38 -0.66 -10.57
C TYR A 122 -11.39 -1.44 -11.41
N ALA A 123 -12.65 -1.36 -11.01
CA ALA A 123 -13.76 -1.93 -11.77
C ALA A 123 -14.72 -0.82 -12.22
N PRO A 124 -14.89 -0.58 -13.53
CA PRO A 124 -15.91 0.37 -14.02
C PRO A 124 -17.32 0.02 -13.52
N LYS A 125 -17.55 -1.27 -13.30
CA LYS A 125 -18.72 -1.81 -12.62
C LYS A 125 -18.24 -2.74 -11.52
N GLU A 126 -18.52 -2.39 -10.28
CA GLU A 126 -18.18 -3.20 -9.10
C GLU A 126 -18.81 -4.59 -9.16
N ASP A 127 -18.14 -5.56 -8.57
CA ASP A 127 -18.59 -6.93 -8.46
C ASP A 127 -18.25 -7.53 -7.07
N GLU A 128 -18.50 -8.84 -6.91
CA GLU A 128 -18.25 -9.54 -5.65
C GLU A 128 -16.76 -9.61 -5.25
N TYR A 129 -15.83 -9.39 -6.20
CA TYR A 129 -14.39 -9.47 -5.97
C TYR A 129 -13.71 -8.10 -5.84
N LEU A 130 -14.34 -7.05 -6.39
CA LEU A 130 -13.72 -5.72 -6.42
C LEU A 130 -14.76 -4.61 -6.30
N THR A 131 -14.59 -3.78 -5.27
CA THR A 131 -15.25 -2.49 -5.13
C THR A 131 -14.22 -1.37 -5.32
N ASN A 132 -14.69 -0.14 -5.55
CA ASN A 132 -13.83 1.03 -5.74
C ASN A 132 -13.48 1.75 -4.42
N ASN A 133 -13.74 1.11 -3.28
CA ASN A 133 -13.47 1.67 -1.94
C ASN A 133 -12.02 2.16 -1.77
N SER A 134 -11.04 1.50 -2.41
CA SER A 134 -9.64 1.91 -2.33
C SER A 134 -9.40 3.24 -3.07
N VAL A 135 -10.05 3.45 -4.20
CA VAL A 135 -9.99 4.73 -4.94
C VAL A 135 -10.60 5.86 -4.11
N GLU A 136 -11.77 5.60 -3.53
CA GLU A 136 -12.46 6.58 -2.66
C GLU A 136 -11.63 6.90 -1.41
N PHE A 137 -11.05 5.89 -0.78
CA PHE A 137 -10.16 6.04 0.37
C PHE A 137 -8.97 6.95 0.04
N HIS A 138 -8.27 6.70 -1.07
CA HIS A 138 -7.14 7.52 -1.47
C HIS A 138 -7.57 8.95 -1.86
N ALA A 139 -8.72 9.11 -2.53
CA ALA A 139 -9.27 10.44 -2.83
C ALA A 139 -9.53 11.25 -1.55
N HIS A 140 -10.10 10.64 -0.49
CA HIS A 140 -10.29 11.28 0.81
C HIS A 140 -8.98 11.68 1.49
N LEU A 141 -7.89 10.95 1.22
CA LEU A 141 -6.55 11.27 1.74
C LEU A 141 -5.81 12.34 0.89
N GLY A 142 -6.46 12.89 -0.12
CA GLY A 142 -5.92 13.95 -0.95
C GLY A 142 -5.14 13.48 -2.18
N TYR A 143 -5.27 12.21 -2.56
CA TYR A 143 -4.75 11.74 -3.85
C TYR A 143 -5.64 12.20 -4.99
N ARG A 144 -5.02 12.42 -6.14
CA ARG A 144 -5.71 12.64 -7.41
C ARG A 144 -5.46 11.49 -8.38
N MET A 145 -6.42 11.19 -9.21
CA MET A 145 -6.24 10.20 -10.28
C MET A 145 -5.36 10.78 -11.37
N VAL A 146 -4.35 10.02 -11.80
CA VAL A 146 -3.41 10.41 -12.85
C VAL A 146 -3.54 9.60 -14.13
N GLY A 147 -4.10 8.40 -14.06
CA GLY A 147 -4.30 7.59 -15.26
C GLY A 147 -5.00 6.27 -14.98
N GLN A 148 -5.53 5.66 -16.04
CA GLN A 148 -6.22 4.38 -16.02
C GLN A 148 -5.71 3.50 -17.14
N PHE A 149 -5.45 2.23 -16.83
CA PHE A 149 -5.14 1.17 -17.77
C PHE A 149 -6.34 0.24 -17.85
N TYR A 150 -6.87 0.09 -19.05
CA TYR A 150 -8.09 -0.69 -19.28
C TYR A 150 -7.75 -2.16 -19.44
N GLN A 151 -8.49 -3.03 -18.75
CA GLN A 151 -8.44 -4.49 -18.90
C GLN A 151 -7.01 -5.06 -18.83
N CYS A 152 -6.19 -4.52 -17.93
CA CYS A 152 -4.78 -4.89 -17.80
C CYS A 152 -4.53 -6.03 -16.80
N GLY A 153 -5.51 -6.35 -15.95
CA GLY A 153 -5.43 -7.45 -14.99
C GLY A 153 -6.54 -8.48 -15.24
N TYR A 154 -6.21 -9.77 -15.13
CA TYR A 154 -7.18 -10.86 -15.27
C TYR A 154 -7.17 -11.71 -14.01
N LYS A 155 -8.33 -11.85 -13.35
CA LYS A 155 -8.47 -12.67 -12.14
C LYS A 155 -9.92 -13.12 -11.99
N PHE A 156 -10.17 -14.28 -11.40
CA PHE A 156 -11.52 -14.87 -11.22
C PHE A 156 -12.37 -14.92 -12.51
N GLY A 157 -11.71 -15.16 -13.64
CA GLY A 157 -12.41 -15.23 -14.94
C GLY A 157 -12.84 -13.88 -15.51
N ARG A 158 -12.33 -12.75 -14.99
CA ARG A 158 -12.73 -11.39 -15.38
C ARG A 158 -11.52 -10.50 -15.63
N TRP A 159 -11.71 -9.51 -16.51
CA TRP A 159 -10.76 -8.44 -16.73
C TRP A 159 -11.05 -7.26 -15.82
N TYR A 160 -10.01 -6.71 -15.21
CA TYR A 160 -10.05 -5.53 -14.36
C TYR A 160 -9.15 -4.45 -14.92
N ASP A 161 -9.53 -3.22 -14.67
CA ASP A 161 -8.70 -2.06 -14.93
C ASP A 161 -7.73 -1.83 -13.76
N MET A 162 -6.79 -0.93 -13.96
CA MET A 162 -5.93 -0.41 -12.92
C MET A 162 -5.84 1.10 -13.05
N VAL A 163 -5.89 1.81 -11.94
CA VAL A 163 -5.68 3.26 -11.90
C VAL A 163 -4.44 3.60 -11.10
N TRP A 164 -3.75 4.65 -11.53
CA TRP A 164 -2.74 5.32 -10.72
C TRP A 164 -3.34 6.55 -10.07
N MET A 165 -3.09 6.69 -8.77
CA MET A 165 -3.39 7.89 -8.01
C MET A 165 -2.12 8.43 -7.37
N GLU A 166 -1.96 9.75 -7.31
CA GLU A 166 -0.78 10.38 -6.72
C GLU A 166 -1.14 11.42 -5.66
N LYS A 167 -0.25 11.59 -4.69
CA LYS A 167 -0.27 12.68 -3.71
C LYS A 167 1.12 13.29 -3.62
N LEU A 168 1.20 14.60 -3.81
CA LEU A 168 2.43 15.36 -3.58
C LEU A 168 2.53 15.66 -2.09
N ILE A 169 3.64 15.29 -1.46
CA ILE A 169 3.87 15.41 -0.02
C ILE A 169 5.02 16.34 0.33
N GLY A 170 5.70 16.92 -0.68
CA GLY A 170 6.78 17.89 -0.52
C GLY A 170 6.91 18.81 -1.72
N GLU A 171 7.73 19.84 -1.58
CA GLU A 171 7.97 20.83 -2.64
C GLU A 171 9.06 20.36 -3.61
N HIS A 172 8.80 20.50 -4.91
CA HIS A 172 9.73 20.15 -5.98
C HIS A 172 10.67 21.34 -6.27
N GLY A 173 11.67 21.55 -5.41
CA GLY A 173 12.69 22.58 -5.59
C GLY A 173 13.70 22.22 -6.70
N ALA A 174 14.57 23.18 -6.99
CA ALA A 174 15.58 23.05 -8.05
C ALA A 174 16.73 22.09 -7.70
N ASP A 175 16.99 21.85 -6.41
CA ASP A 175 18.09 21.00 -5.92
C ASP A 175 17.60 20.10 -4.77
N PRO A 176 16.79 19.07 -5.06
CA PRO A 176 16.23 18.22 -4.02
C PRO A 176 17.30 17.26 -3.48
N LYS A 177 17.41 17.15 -2.16
CA LYS A 177 18.24 16.10 -1.53
C LYS A 177 17.65 14.73 -1.79
N ARG A 178 18.51 13.75 -2.10
CA ARG A 178 18.05 12.36 -2.27
C ARG A 178 17.57 11.78 -0.93
N PRO A 179 16.48 10.99 -0.92
CA PRO A 179 15.97 10.33 0.30
C PRO A 179 16.94 9.31 0.90
N PHE A 180 17.87 8.74 0.12
CA PHE A 180 18.91 7.77 0.50
C PHE A 180 20.09 7.78 -0.46
#